data_e3b834262a226f034f39a1ae35669e87
#
_entry.id   e3b834262a226f034f39a1ae35669e87
#
_cell.length_a   1.000
_cell.length_b   1.000
_cell.length_c   1.000
_cell.angle_alpha   90.00
_cell.angle_beta   90.00
_cell.angle_gamma   90.00
#
_symmetry.space_group_name_H-M   'P 1'
#
loop_
_entity.id
_entity.type
_entity.pdbx_description
1 polymer ?
#
loop_
_entity_poly.entity_id
_entity_poly.type
_entity_poly.pdbx_seq_one_letter_code
_entity_poly.pdbx_strand_id
1 'polypeptide(L)'
;MIEEVLYPIVCKINEYLSNYILVFLLIGVGLWYSIRTRFVQVRCFGEAMRKTFGGLSLKGGAQKSGMTSFQALATAIAAQVGTGNIVGASGAILTGGPGAIFWMWLIAFFGMATIYAEATLAQKTRIVDKDGTVHGGPVYYITTAFKGGFGKFLAGFFAVAIILALGLMGSMVQSNSIGSTFNTAFGIPSWVMGIVLVTICAIIFLGGVQRLAAVTEKLVPIMAAIFLLGALVVLVARIKYIPETFGMIFKYAFNPSAIIGGGIGYALKTAISQGAKRGLFSNEAGMGSTPHAHAQANVAHPHDQGVVAMAGVFIDTFVVLTLNALVIISTLYTSGGPLHECGAAAANTALNKTNLAQAAFGTVFGETFGNMFVAVCLFFFAFSTVLGWNLFGRINANYLFGRKNKKLCNTVYTIIALVFIFLGTLTGNDLAWELTDMFNNLIVLPNALALFALTGMVITMLKEGQAKKLKV
;
A
#
# COMPACT_ATOMS: atom_id res chain seq x y z
N MET A 1 29.33 -7.76 4.13
CA MET A 1 29.43 -8.06 5.61
C MET A 1 28.12 -7.78 6.34
N ILE A 2 27.58 -6.53 6.44
CA ILE A 2 26.31 -6.27 7.16
C ILE A 2 25.14 -7.00 6.48
N GLU A 3 25.04 -6.93 5.17
CA GLU A 3 23.97 -7.57 4.39
C GLU A 3 24.04 -9.10 4.51
N GLU A 4 25.21 -9.71 4.43
CA GLU A 4 25.42 -11.16 4.57
C GLU A 4 25.00 -11.71 5.95
N VAL A 5 25.08 -10.90 6.99
CA VAL A 5 24.68 -11.30 8.35
C VAL A 5 23.21 -11.00 8.62
N LEU A 6 22.74 -9.80 8.22
CA LEU A 6 21.36 -9.37 8.53
C LEU A 6 20.33 -10.05 7.63
N TYR A 7 20.62 -10.23 6.34
CA TYR A 7 19.64 -10.75 5.38
C TYR A 7 19.08 -12.13 5.79
N PRO A 8 19.91 -13.14 6.14
CA PRO A 8 19.37 -14.44 6.55
C PRO A 8 18.53 -14.37 7.84
N ILE A 9 18.91 -13.50 8.79
CA ILE A 9 18.18 -13.32 10.05
C ILE A 9 16.81 -12.72 9.79
N VAL A 10 16.76 -11.65 8.98
CA VAL A 10 15.52 -10.96 8.64
C VAL A 10 14.59 -11.87 7.83
N CYS A 11 15.12 -12.62 6.86
CA CYS A 11 14.36 -13.62 6.11
C CYS A 11 13.73 -14.67 7.03
N LYS A 12 14.49 -15.18 8.00
CA LYS A 12 13.97 -16.17 8.95
C LYS A 12 12.87 -15.59 9.85
N ILE A 13 13.03 -14.36 10.33
CA ILE A 13 11.99 -13.65 11.08
C ILE A 13 10.73 -13.48 10.22
N ASN A 14 10.88 -13.03 8.98
CA ASN A 14 9.79 -12.84 8.04
C ASN A 14 9.08 -14.15 7.68
N GLU A 15 9.80 -15.26 7.63
CA GLU A 15 9.18 -16.56 7.37
C GLU A 15 8.10 -16.87 8.43
N TYR A 16 8.39 -16.64 9.71
CA TYR A 16 7.42 -16.84 10.78
C TYR A 16 6.34 -15.76 10.81
N LEU A 17 6.72 -14.49 10.70
CA LEU A 17 5.77 -13.37 10.78
C LEU A 17 4.80 -13.39 9.60
N SER A 18 5.31 -13.52 8.37
CA SER A 18 4.46 -13.45 7.16
C SER A 18 3.61 -14.70 6.96
N ASN A 19 4.20 -15.90 7.14
CA ASN A 19 3.52 -17.15 6.79
C ASN A 19 2.47 -17.59 7.81
N TYR A 20 2.62 -17.19 9.07
CA TYR A 20 1.73 -17.65 10.14
C TYR A 20 0.99 -16.50 10.79
N ILE A 21 1.69 -15.48 11.30
CA ILE A 21 1.06 -14.43 12.10
C ILE A 21 0.26 -13.47 11.21
N LEU A 22 0.88 -12.94 10.16
CA LEU A 22 0.29 -11.94 9.30
C LEU A 22 -0.99 -12.44 8.60
N VAL A 23 -0.91 -13.60 7.95
CA VAL A 23 -2.04 -14.19 7.21
C VAL A 23 -3.24 -14.38 8.13
N PHE A 24 -3.03 -14.97 9.33
CA PHE A 24 -4.11 -15.19 10.27
C PHE A 24 -4.68 -13.90 10.85
N LEU A 25 -3.83 -12.91 11.15
CA LEU A 25 -4.31 -11.62 11.65
C LEU A 25 -5.09 -10.85 10.61
N LEU A 26 -4.60 -10.75 9.36
CA LEU A 26 -5.29 -10.00 8.31
C LEU A 26 -6.65 -10.61 7.98
N ILE A 27 -6.67 -11.92 7.74
CA ILE A 27 -7.92 -12.63 7.48
C ILE A 27 -8.84 -12.58 8.71
N GLY A 28 -8.28 -12.81 9.91
CA GLY A 28 -9.03 -12.82 11.15
C GLY A 28 -9.68 -11.48 11.46
N VAL A 29 -8.94 -10.38 11.41
CA VAL A 29 -9.49 -9.03 11.62
C VAL A 29 -10.50 -8.66 10.54
N GLY A 30 -10.15 -8.93 9.27
CA GLY A 30 -11.03 -8.60 8.16
C GLY A 30 -12.34 -9.40 8.17
N LEU A 31 -12.27 -10.70 8.46
CA LEU A 31 -13.45 -11.55 8.63
C LEU A 31 -14.28 -11.13 9.84
N TRP A 32 -13.62 -10.85 10.97
CA TRP A 32 -14.28 -10.33 12.18
C TRP A 32 -15.09 -9.08 11.87
N TYR A 33 -14.47 -8.07 11.26
CA TYR A 33 -15.18 -6.85 10.92
C TYR A 33 -16.23 -7.06 9.82
N SER A 34 -15.98 -7.92 8.84
CA SER A 34 -17.00 -8.26 7.83
C SER A 34 -18.26 -8.82 8.48
N ILE A 35 -18.13 -9.76 9.42
CA ILE A 35 -19.27 -10.33 10.15
C ILE A 35 -19.90 -9.30 11.07
N ARG A 36 -19.11 -8.63 11.91
CA ARG A 36 -19.61 -7.68 12.95
C ARG A 36 -20.28 -6.45 12.35
N THR A 37 -19.87 -6.02 11.16
CA THR A 37 -20.48 -4.90 10.42
C THR A 37 -21.53 -5.36 9.40
N ARG A 38 -21.82 -6.67 9.33
CA ARG A 38 -22.72 -7.27 8.34
C ARG A 38 -22.29 -6.95 6.92
N PHE A 39 -21.02 -7.23 6.61
CA PHE A 39 -20.39 -6.99 5.31
C PHE A 39 -20.52 -5.54 4.84
N VAL A 40 -20.03 -4.59 5.65
CA VAL A 40 -20.01 -3.15 5.32
C VAL A 40 -19.41 -2.87 3.94
N GLN A 41 -18.39 -3.62 3.54
CA GLN A 41 -17.73 -3.51 2.23
C GLN A 41 -18.67 -3.82 1.05
N VAL A 42 -19.71 -4.59 1.26
CA VAL A 42 -20.74 -4.87 0.25
C VAL A 42 -21.91 -3.89 0.39
N ARG A 43 -22.47 -3.78 1.59
CA ARG A 43 -23.68 -2.97 1.86
C ARG A 43 -23.47 -1.48 1.64
N CYS A 44 -22.29 -0.97 1.98
CA CYS A 44 -21.96 0.45 1.85
C CYS A 44 -21.08 0.74 0.61
N PHE A 45 -20.89 -0.23 -0.30
CA PHE A 45 -20.05 -0.04 -1.48
C PHE A 45 -20.55 1.09 -2.40
N GLY A 46 -21.83 1.10 -2.72
CA GLY A 46 -22.43 2.17 -3.53
C GLY A 46 -22.29 3.56 -2.90
N GLU A 47 -22.37 3.63 -1.56
CA GLU A 47 -22.08 4.86 -0.83
C GLU A 47 -20.62 5.26 -0.92
N ALA A 48 -19.71 4.30 -0.75
CA ALA A 48 -18.28 4.54 -0.88
C ALA A 48 -17.95 5.14 -2.26
N MET A 49 -18.45 4.55 -3.34
CA MET A 49 -18.27 5.06 -4.70
C MET A 49 -18.86 6.47 -4.89
N ARG A 50 -20.10 6.69 -4.43
CA ARG A 50 -20.75 7.99 -4.54
C ARG A 50 -19.99 9.08 -3.77
N LYS A 51 -19.55 8.83 -2.55
CA LYS A 51 -18.79 9.81 -1.76
C LYS A 51 -17.40 10.08 -2.31
N THR A 52 -16.76 9.06 -2.87
CA THR A 52 -15.44 9.18 -3.49
C THR A 52 -15.52 10.00 -4.77
N PHE A 53 -16.41 9.63 -5.71
CA PHE A 53 -16.46 10.27 -7.03
C PHE A 53 -17.38 11.48 -7.08
N GLY A 54 -18.41 11.55 -6.22
CA GLY A 54 -19.30 12.72 -6.11
C GLY A 54 -18.66 13.94 -5.47
N GLY A 55 -17.53 13.76 -4.76
CA GLY A 55 -16.73 14.84 -4.16
C GLY A 55 -15.51 15.27 -4.98
N LEU A 56 -15.35 14.75 -6.20
CA LEU A 56 -14.24 15.10 -7.09
C LEU A 56 -14.32 16.58 -7.48
N SER A 57 -13.49 17.39 -6.83
CA SER A 57 -13.24 18.78 -7.21
C SER A 57 -11.76 18.95 -7.52
N LEU A 58 -11.41 19.01 -8.80
CA LEU A 58 -10.05 19.33 -9.25
C LEU A 58 -9.63 20.78 -8.90
N LYS A 59 -10.57 21.59 -8.39
CA LYS A 59 -10.32 23.00 -8.02
C LYS A 59 -9.77 23.20 -6.62
N GLY A 60 -9.48 22.12 -5.85
CA GLY A 60 -8.84 22.16 -4.54
C GLY A 60 -9.48 23.19 -3.59
N GLY A 61 -10.19 22.74 -2.56
CA GLY A 61 -10.64 23.64 -1.50
C GLY A 61 -9.50 23.87 -0.51
N ALA A 62 -8.93 25.07 -0.47
CA ALA A 62 -8.01 25.44 0.60
C ALA A 62 -8.75 25.39 1.94
N GLN A 63 -8.42 24.42 2.79
CA GLN A 63 -8.94 24.33 4.15
C GLN A 63 -8.00 25.09 5.09
N LYS A 64 -8.56 25.84 6.03
CA LYS A 64 -7.76 26.53 7.06
C LYS A 64 -6.98 25.55 7.96
N SER A 65 -7.47 24.31 8.09
CA SER A 65 -6.82 23.23 8.83
C SER A 65 -7.30 21.86 8.35
N GLY A 66 -6.43 20.84 8.42
CA GLY A 66 -6.75 19.48 7.96
C GLY A 66 -6.81 19.36 6.43
N MET A 67 -7.52 18.35 5.94
CA MET A 67 -7.72 18.02 4.54
C MET A 67 -9.20 17.91 4.20
N THR A 68 -9.58 18.08 2.94
CA THR A 68 -10.89 17.61 2.48
C THR A 68 -10.94 16.07 2.53
N SER A 69 -12.13 15.48 2.52
CA SER A 69 -12.25 14.01 2.46
C SER A 69 -11.56 13.43 1.21
N PHE A 70 -11.64 14.12 0.08
CA PHE A 70 -10.95 13.73 -1.15
C PHE A 70 -9.43 13.86 -1.06
N GLN A 71 -8.91 14.95 -0.47
CA GLN A 71 -7.47 15.12 -0.24
C GLN A 71 -6.90 14.02 0.68
N ALA A 72 -7.64 13.67 1.72
CA ALA A 72 -7.25 12.59 2.62
C ALA A 72 -7.28 11.23 1.92
N LEU A 73 -8.29 10.97 1.08
CA LEU A 73 -8.33 9.77 0.25
C LEU A 73 -7.20 9.76 -0.78
N ALA A 74 -6.97 10.85 -1.49
CA ALA A 74 -5.88 10.96 -2.46
C ALA A 74 -4.51 10.74 -1.79
N THR A 75 -4.32 11.26 -0.57
CA THR A 75 -3.10 11.02 0.21
C THR A 75 -2.98 9.55 0.64
N ALA A 76 -4.09 8.90 1.00
CA ALA A 76 -4.12 7.47 1.31
C ALA A 76 -3.83 6.62 0.06
N ILE A 77 -4.48 6.91 -1.07
CA ILE A 77 -4.22 6.24 -2.35
C ILE A 77 -2.78 6.48 -2.82
N ALA A 78 -2.23 7.68 -2.62
CA ALA A 78 -0.83 7.97 -2.93
C ALA A 78 0.12 7.07 -2.14
N ALA A 79 -0.21 6.73 -0.90
CA ALA A 79 0.55 5.79 -0.09
C ALA A 79 0.37 4.33 -0.55
N GLN A 80 -0.85 3.94 -0.89
CA GLN A 80 -1.22 2.57 -1.30
C GLN A 80 -0.70 2.24 -2.71
N VAL A 81 -1.03 3.07 -3.70
CA VAL A 81 -0.69 2.82 -5.12
C VAL A 81 0.78 3.20 -5.38
N GLY A 82 1.65 2.24 -5.19
CA GLY A 82 3.11 2.39 -5.27
C GLY A 82 3.80 1.23 -5.97
N THR A 83 5.02 0.92 -5.54
CA THR A 83 5.74 -0.26 -6.02
C THR A 83 4.99 -1.56 -5.74
N GLY A 84 4.11 -1.60 -4.74
CA GLY A 84 3.28 -2.75 -4.41
C GLY A 84 2.45 -3.24 -5.58
N ASN A 85 1.82 -2.34 -6.32
CA ASN A 85 0.93 -2.66 -7.44
C ASN A 85 1.67 -3.17 -8.68
N ILE A 86 2.91 -2.74 -8.91
CA ILE A 86 3.71 -3.13 -10.08
C ILE A 86 4.75 -4.17 -9.67
N VAL A 87 5.74 -3.79 -8.87
CA VAL A 87 6.85 -4.66 -8.48
C VAL A 87 6.42 -5.73 -7.47
N GLY A 88 5.56 -5.38 -6.51
CA GLY A 88 5.02 -6.31 -5.53
C GLY A 88 4.15 -7.38 -6.17
N ALA A 89 3.22 -7.00 -7.05
CA ALA A 89 2.39 -7.93 -7.81
C ALA A 89 3.24 -8.83 -8.74
N SER A 90 4.26 -8.24 -9.42
CA SER A 90 5.24 -9.01 -10.20
C SER A 90 5.96 -10.06 -9.35
N GLY A 91 6.42 -9.68 -8.17
CA GLY A 91 7.08 -10.60 -7.24
C GLY A 91 6.13 -11.69 -6.72
N ALA A 92 4.86 -11.37 -6.45
CA ALA A 92 3.85 -12.35 -6.06
C ALA A 92 3.60 -13.37 -7.17
N ILE A 93 3.48 -12.92 -8.43
CA ILE A 93 3.28 -13.79 -9.59
C ILE A 93 4.52 -14.66 -9.84
N LEU A 94 5.73 -14.08 -9.77
CA LEU A 94 6.97 -14.83 -9.95
C LEU A 94 7.18 -15.92 -8.88
N THR A 95 6.90 -15.63 -7.62
CA THR A 95 7.16 -16.56 -6.51
C THR A 95 5.98 -17.45 -6.19
N GLY A 96 4.77 -16.89 -6.23
CA GLY A 96 3.53 -17.57 -5.84
C GLY A 96 2.69 -18.06 -7.03
N GLY A 97 3.13 -17.80 -8.25
CA GLY A 97 2.37 -18.09 -9.47
C GLY A 97 1.19 -17.14 -9.69
N PRO A 98 0.48 -17.23 -10.83
CA PRO A 98 -0.71 -16.42 -11.12
C PRO A 98 -1.80 -16.52 -10.05
N GLY A 99 -1.89 -17.64 -9.35
CA GLY A 99 -2.85 -17.87 -8.25
C GLY A 99 -2.66 -16.96 -7.03
N ALA A 100 -1.47 -16.37 -6.83
CA ALA A 100 -1.24 -15.42 -5.75
C ALA A 100 -2.16 -14.20 -5.86
N ILE A 101 -2.58 -13.83 -7.08
CA ILE A 101 -3.51 -12.71 -7.32
C ILE A 101 -4.89 -12.97 -6.70
N PHE A 102 -5.40 -14.20 -6.77
CA PHE A 102 -6.65 -14.57 -6.09
C PHE A 102 -6.57 -14.31 -4.58
N TRP A 103 -5.45 -14.66 -3.97
CA TRP A 103 -5.23 -14.43 -2.54
C TRP A 103 -5.08 -12.96 -2.20
N MET A 104 -4.49 -12.14 -3.10
CA MET A 104 -4.47 -10.69 -2.95
C MET A 104 -5.89 -10.10 -2.99
N TRP A 105 -6.77 -10.57 -3.88
CA TRP A 105 -8.18 -10.16 -3.92
C TRP A 105 -8.93 -10.53 -2.64
N LEU A 106 -8.71 -11.74 -2.13
CA LEU A 106 -9.36 -12.19 -0.91
C LEU A 106 -8.96 -11.34 0.30
N ILE A 107 -7.65 -11.06 0.45
CA ILE A 107 -7.13 -10.19 1.49
C ILE A 107 -7.70 -8.77 1.35
N ALA A 108 -7.75 -8.22 0.14
CA ALA A 108 -8.31 -6.88 -0.11
C ALA A 108 -9.82 -6.83 0.20
N PHE A 109 -10.58 -7.86 -0.16
CA PHE A 109 -12.01 -7.92 0.14
C PHE A 109 -12.28 -7.83 1.65
N PHE A 110 -11.58 -8.61 2.44
CA PHE A 110 -11.66 -8.52 3.90
C PHE A 110 -10.99 -7.25 4.44
N GLY A 111 -9.91 -6.81 3.80
CA GLY A 111 -9.20 -5.57 4.09
C GLY A 111 -10.09 -4.33 3.98
N MET A 112 -11.06 -4.31 3.06
CA MET A 112 -12.04 -3.21 2.96
C MET A 112 -12.83 -3.01 4.26
N ALA A 113 -13.23 -4.08 4.95
CA ALA A 113 -13.89 -3.98 6.25
C ALA A 113 -12.93 -3.54 7.36
N THR A 114 -11.67 -3.96 7.27
CA THR A 114 -10.61 -3.55 8.22
C THR A 114 -10.31 -2.06 8.08
N ILE A 115 -10.07 -1.56 6.87
CA ILE A 115 -9.75 -0.15 6.65
C ILE A 115 -10.94 0.77 7.00
N TYR A 116 -12.17 0.29 6.82
CA TYR A 116 -13.35 0.98 7.31
C TYR A 116 -13.26 1.24 8.82
N ALA A 117 -12.92 0.19 9.58
CA ALA A 117 -12.76 0.28 11.02
C ALA A 117 -11.61 1.21 11.42
N GLU A 118 -10.45 1.06 10.79
CA GLU A 118 -9.26 1.87 11.01
C GLU A 118 -9.54 3.37 10.79
N ALA A 119 -10.11 3.73 9.63
CA ALA A 119 -10.40 5.12 9.28
C ALA A 119 -11.49 5.72 10.19
N THR A 120 -12.52 4.94 10.53
CA THR A 120 -13.57 5.34 11.47
C THR A 120 -12.99 5.62 12.86
N LEU A 121 -12.14 4.74 13.38
CA LEU A 121 -11.46 4.92 14.66
C LEU A 121 -10.51 6.11 14.64
N ALA A 122 -9.74 6.28 13.58
CA ALA A 122 -8.82 7.41 13.43
C ALA A 122 -9.56 8.76 13.45
N GLN A 123 -10.71 8.83 12.80
CA GLN A 123 -11.60 10.01 12.87
C GLN A 123 -12.19 10.23 14.27
N LYS A 124 -12.61 9.16 14.94
CA LYS A 124 -13.25 9.24 16.26
C LYS A 124 -12.28 9.64 17.37
N THR A 125 -11.03 9.19 17.28
CA THR A 125 -10.02 9.37 18.33
C THR A 125 -9.01 10.47 18.06
N ARG A 126 -9.12 11.18 16.93
CA ARG A 126 -8.24 12.31 16.60
C ARG A 126 -8.39 13.45 17.60
N ILE A 127 -7.32 14.18 17.78
CA ILE A 127 -7.27 15.39 18.59
C ILE A 127 -7.02 16.57 17.63
N VAL A 128 -7.77 17.64 17.81
CA VAL A 128 -7.58 18.88 17.04
C VAL A 128 -7.17 19.97 18.03
N ASP A 129 -5.98 20.51 17.82
CA ASP A 129 -5.43 21.59 18.62
C ASP A 129 -6.15 22.91 18.36
N LYS A 130 -5.93 23.92 19.22
CA LYS A 130 -6.52 25.27 19.10
C LYS A 130 -6.13 25.98 17.82
N ASP A 131 -4.96 25.68 17.26
CA ASP A 131 -4.45 26.19 15.98
C ASP A 131 -5.00 25.42 14.76
N GLY A 132 -5.87 24.43 14.99
CA GLY A 132 -6.46 23.59 13.96
C GLY A 132 -5.56 22.42 13.51
N THR A 133 -4.39 22.23 14.13
CA THR A 133 -3.53 21.08 13.81
C THR A 133 -4.23 19.79 14.22
N VAL A 134 -4.32 18.83 13.28
CA VAL A 134 -4.94 17.53 13.52
C VAL A 134 -3.88 16.50 13.91
N HIS A 135 -4.09 15.84 15.02
CA HIS A 135 -3.30 14.71 15.51
C HIS A 135 -4.18 13.45 15.50
N GLY A 136 -3.81 12.46 14.72
CA GLY A 136 -4.61 11.24 14.59
C GLY A 136 -3.82 10.10 13.99
N GLY A 137 -4.42 8.93 14.01
CA GLY A 137 -3.82 7.68 13.56
C GLY A 137 -3.82 6.62 14.67
N PRO A 138 -3.19 5.45 14.44
CA PRO A 138 -3.27 4.32 15.35
C PRO A 138 -2.82 4.57 16.77
N VAL A 139 -1.77 5.36 16.99
CA VAL A 139 -1.29 5.66 18.34
C VAL A 139 -2.39 6.23 19.25
N TYR A 140 -3.35 6.96 18.69
CA TYR A 140 -4.46 7.56 19.45
C TYR A 140 -5.54 6.54 19.75
N TYR A 141 -5.93 5.68 18.83
CA TYR A 141 -6.91 4.64 19.14
C TYR A 141 -6.28 3.46 19.92
N ILE A 142 -4.99 3.16 19.78
CA ILE A 142 -4.29 2.18 20.64
C ILE A 142 -4.33 2.65 22.09
N THR A 143 -4.01 3.92 22.37
CA THR A 143 -4.08 4.47 23.74
C THR A 143 -5.52 4.64 24.24
N THR A 144 -6.50 4.68 23.35
CA THR A 144 -7.93 4.63 23.68
C THR A 144 -8.36 3.22 24.07
N ALA A 145 -7.89 2.20 23.33
CA ALA A 145 -8.17 0.79 23.58
C ALA A 145 -7.54 0.29 24.89
N PHE A 146 -6.29 0.67 25.11
CA PHE A 146 -5.49 0.22 26.24
C PHE A 146 -5.01 1.39 27.08
N LYS A 147 -5.51 1.49 28.30
CA LYS A 147 -5.16 2.56 29.25
C LYS A 147 -3.83 2.27 29.96
N GLY A 148 -3.20 3.31 30.52
CA GLY A 148 -2.02 3.16 31.38
C GLY A 148 -0.71 2.89 30.62
N GLY A 149 0.22 2.19 31.29
CA GLY A 149 1.56 1.93 30.76
C GLY A 149 1.58 1.02 29.55
N PHE A 150 0.72 0.00 29.52
CA PHE A 150 0.63 -0.96 28.43
C PHE A 150 0.19 -0.28 27.10
N GLY A 151 -0.84 0.56 27.16
CA GLY A 151 -1.29 1.31 25.98
C GLY A 151 -0.22 2.27 25.45
N LYS A 152 0.51 2.94 26.34
CA LYS A 152 1.64 3.81 25.96
C LYS A 152 2.78 3.02 25.31
N PHE A 153 3.09 1.83 25.85
CA PHE A 153 4.10 0.93 25.27
C PHE A 153 3.70 0.48 23.87
N LEU A 154 2.47 -0.03 23.69
CA LEU A 154 2.00 -0.47 22.37
C LEU A 154 1.96 0.67 21.34
N ALA A 155 1.51 1.85 21.73
CA ALA A 155 1.49 3.02 20.87
C ALA A 155 2.91 3.49 20.52
N GLY A 156 3.83 3.47 21.47
CA GLY A 156 5.25 3.76 21.25
C GLY A 156 5.92 2.75 20.31
N PHE A 157 5.66 1.45 20.53
CA PHE A 157 6.14 0.38 19.66
C PHE A 157 5.62 0.56 18.22
N PHE A 158 4.31 0.79 18.06
CA PHE A 158 3.72 1.09 16.76
C PHE A 158 4.38 2.30 16.08
N ALA A 159 4.56 3.40 16.84
CA ALA A 159 5.14 4.62 16.31
C ALA A 159 6.59 4.45 15.83
N VAL A 160 7.42 3.71 16.57
CA VAL A 160 8.79 3.37 16.14
C VAL A 160 8.76 2.47 14.91
N ALA A 161 7.95 1.42 14.95
CA ALA A 161 7.88 0.44 13.87
C ALA A 161 7.41 1.07 12.55
N ILE A 162 6.40 1.96 12.56
CA ILE A 162 5.92 2.63 11.32
C ILE A 162 6.91 3.65 10.77
N ILE A 163 7.68 4.33 11.62
CA ILE A 163 8.78 5.20 11.17
C ILE A 163 9.80 4.37 10.40
N LEU A 164 10.20 3.22 10.95
CA LEU A 164 11.15 2.33 10.31
C LEU A 164 10.57 1.66 9.07
N ALA A 165 9.34 1.14 9.15
CA ALA A 165 8.67 0.44 8.06
C ALA A 165 8.47 1.32 6.82
N LEU A 166 7.79 2.44 6.98
CA LEU A 166 7.31 3.27 5.87
C LEU A 166 8.16 4.53 5.69
N GLY A 167 8.44 5.22 6.79
CA GLY A 167 9.19 6.48 6.75
C GLY A 167 10.61 6.33 6.23
N LEU A 168 11.26 5.20 6.50
CA LEU A 168 12.67 4.95 6.17
C LEU A 168 12.83 3.79 5.18
N MET A 169 12.67 2.53 5.62
CA MET A 169 12.94 1.35 4.78
C MET A 169 12.00 1.25 3.57
N GLY A 170 10.71 1.50 3.76
CA GLY A 170 9.75 1.50 2.66
C GLY A 170 10.05 2.58 1.62
N SER A 171 10.47 3.76 2.06
CA SER A 171 10.91 4.82 1.14
C SER A 171 12.17 4.43 0.35
N MET A 172 13.08 3.61 0.93
CA MET A 172 14.21 3.00 0.20
C MET A 172 13.74 2.06 -0.90
N VAL A 173 12.74 1.21 -0.63
CA VAL A 173 12.17 0.29 -1.63
C VAL A 173 11.57 1.07 -2.80
N GLN A 174 10.85 2.15 -2.52
CA GLN A 174 10.26 2.99 -3.55
C GLN A 174 11.34 3.64 -4.43
N SER A 175 12.32 4.29 -3.82
CA SER A 175 13.40 4.97 -4.55
C SER A 175 14.32 3.99 -5.30
N ASN A 176 14.59 2.80 -4.74
CA ASN A 176 15.32 1.73 -5.41
C ASN A 176 14.61 1.28 -6.69
N SER A 177 13.31 1.03 -6.60
CA SER A 177 12.52 0.60 -7.76
C SER A 177 12.49 1.65 -8.86
N ILE A 178 12.38 2.94 -8.51
CA ILE A 178 12.49 4.04 -9.48
C ILE A 178 13.88 4.02 -10.15
N GLY A 179 14.95 3.97 -9.36
CA GLY A 179 16.32 3.96 -9.87
C GLY A 179 16.56 2.80 -10.82
N SER A 180 16.15 1.59 -10.45
CA SER A 180 16.32 0.37 -11.24
C SER A 180 15.54 0.43 -12.56
N THR A 181 14.27 0.84 -12.54
CA THR A 181 13.45 0.89 -13.77
C THR A 181 13.88 2.00 -14.74
N PHE A 182 14.35 3.15 -14.21
CA PHE A 182 14.92 4.21 -15.04
C PHE A 182 16.26 3.82 -15.65
N ASN A 183 17.07 3.05 -14.91
CA ASN A 183 18.29 2.51 -15.46
C ASN A 183 17.99 1.54 -16.62
N THR A 184 17.01 0.64 -16.46
CA THR A 184 16.59 -0.29 -17.52
C THR A 184 16.00 0.45 -18.74
N ALA A 185 15.18 1.48 -18.52
CA ALA A 185 14.43 2.15 -19.59
C ALA A 185 15.25 3.22 -20.33
N PHE A 186 16.10 3.97 -19.63
CA PHE A 186 16.76 5.16 -20.15
C PHE A 186 18.29 5.12 -20.01
N GLY A 187 18.86 4.08 -19.39
CA GLY A 187 20.28 4.02 -19.07
C GLY A 187 20.73 5.05 -18.02
N ILE A 188 19.79 5.68 -17.31
CA ILE A 188 20.10 6.68 -16.27
C ILE A 188 20.62 5.96 -15.03
N PRO A 189 21.82 6.30 -14.53
CA PRO A 189 22.34 5.71 -13.30
C PRO A 189 21.39 5.97 -12.11
N SER A 190 21.15 4.95 -11.26
CA SER A 190 20.20 5.03 -10.16
C SER A 190 20.49 6.17 -9.18
N TRP A 191 21.77 6.50 -8.92
CA TRP A 191 22.15 7.61 -8.06
C TRP A 191 21.71 8.98 -8.59
N VAL A 192 21.65 9.16 -9.92
CA VAL A 192 21.12 10.39 -10.53
C VAL A 192 19.64 10.54 -10.21
N MET A 193 18.89 9.46 -10.35
CA MET A 193 17.47 9.44 -9.94
C MET A 193 17.31 9.70 -8.44
N GLY A 194 18.25 9.22 -7.62
CA GLY A 194 18.30 9.53 -6.20
C GLY A 194 18.40 11.03 -5.90
N ILE A 195 19.28 11.75 -6.60
CA ILE A 195 19.40 13.22 -6.46
C ILE A 195 18.10 13.91 -6.90
N VAL A 196 17.50 13.50 -8.01
CA VAL A 196 16.24 14.06 -8.52
C VAL A 196 15.13 13.87 -7.47
N LEU A 197 14.98 12.65 -6.95
CA LEU A 197 13.96 12.33 -5.95
C LEU A 197 14.15 13.13 -4.67
N VAL A 198 15.37 13.17 -4.13
CA VAL A 198 15.67 13.92 -2.90
C VAL A 198 15.36 15.41 -3.08
N THR A 199 15.73 15.99 -4.22
CA THR A 199 15.46 17.40 -4.50
C THR A 199 13.97 17.70 -4.52
N ILE A 200 13.18 16.92 -5.25
CA ILE A 200 11.73 17.13 -5.34
C ILE A 200 11.06 16.87 -4.00
N CYS A 201 11.43 15.78 -3.30
CA CYS A 201 10.92 15.47 -1.97
C CYS A 201 11.24 16.56 -0.95
N ALA A 202 12.46 17.11 -0.95
CA ALA A 202 12.85 18.19 -0.05
C ALA A 202 11.96 19.43 -0.23
N ILE A 203 11.71 19.84 -1.47
CA ILE A 203 10.82 20.98 -1.78
C ILE A 203 9.41 20.73 -1.23
N ILE A 204 8.86 19.52 -1.38
CA ILE A 204 7.50 19.19 -0.93
C ILE A 204 7.45 19.07 0.60
N PHE A 205 8.39 18.37 1.22
CA PHE A 205 8.41 18.14 2.67
C PHE A 205 8.57 19.44 3.48
N LEU A 206 9.35 20.39 2.98
CA LEU A 206 9.48 21.73 3.59
C LEU A 206 8.16 22.52 3.56
N GLY A 207 7.27 22.25 2.59
CA GLY A 207 5.95 22.87 2.50
C GLY A 207 4.89 22.27 3.45
N GLY A 208 5.23 21.22 4.19
CA GLY A 208 4.36 20.60 5.19
C GLY A 208 3.17 19.85 4.61
N VAL A 209 2.21 19.52 5.49
CA VAL A 209 1.04 18.67 5.18
C VAL A 209 0.17 19.27 4.07
N GLN A 210 0.00 20.59 4.05
CA GLN A 210 -0.83 21.28 3.06
C GLN A 210 -0.27 21.16 1.64
N ARG A 211 1.05 21.34 1.47
CA ARG A 211 1.70 21.18 0.17
C ARG A 211 1.66 19.72 -0.29
N LEU A 212 1.91 18.78 0.61
CA LEU A 212 1.83 17.36 0.32
C LEU A 212 0.42 16.98 -0.16
N ALA A 213 -0.63 17.41 0.55
CA ALA A 213 -2.02 17.17 0.17
C ALA A 213 -2.36 17.76 -1.20
N ALA A 214 -1.90 18.98 -1.48
CA ALA A 214 -2.13 19.63 -2.78
C ALA A 214 -1.41 18.93 -3.95
N VAL A 215 -0.26 18.32 -3.69
CA VAL A 215 0.47 17.53 -4.70
C VAL A 215 -0.21 16.20 -4.92
N THR A 216 -0.53 15.45 -3.87
CA THR A 216 -1.16 14.13 -3.99
C THR A 216 -2.54 14.19 -4.61
N GLU A 217 -3.34 15.23 -4.31
CA GLU A 217 -4.67 15.45 -4.90
C GLU A 217 -4.64 15.53 -6.43
N LYS A 218 -3.59 16.10 -7.00
CA LYS A 218 -3.41 16.22 -8.45
C LYS A 218 -2.69 15.03 -9.06
N LEU A 219 -1.67 14.54 -8.36
CA LEU A 219 -0.80 13.48 -8.85
C LEU A 219 -1.55 12.15 -9.00
N VAL A 220 -2.39 11.80 -8.01
CA VAL A 220 -3.09 10.51 -7.98
C VAL A 220 -4.01 10.30 -9.18
N PRO A 221 -4.91 11.22 -9.55
CA PRO A 221 -5.74 11.04 -10.74
C PRO A 221 -4.92 10.94 -12.04
N ILE A 222 -3.84 11.73 -12.16
CA ILE A 222 -2.99 11.73 -13.36
C ILE A 222 -2.26 10.39 -13.50
N MET A 223 -1.61 9.91 -12.43
CA MET A 223 -0.89 8.65 -12.47
C MET A 223 -1.81 7.46 -12.73
N ALA A 224 -3.01 7.47 -12.13
CA ALA A 224 -4.01 6.45 -12.36
C ALA A 224 -4.48 6.46 -13.83
N ALA A 225 -4.80 7.63 -14.38
CA ALA A 225 -5.25 7.75 -15.77
C ALA A 225 -4.21 7.23 -16.77
N ILE A 226 -2.94 7.62 -16.63
CA ILE A 226 -1.85 7.17 -17.51
C ILE A 226 -1.74 5.64 -17.46
N PHE A 227 -1.67 5.08 -16.24
CA PHE A 227 -1.50 3.63 -16.07
C PHE A 227 -2.70 2.84 -16.59
N LEU A 228 -3.95 3.27 -16.23
CA LEU A 228 -5.17 2.61 -16.65
C LEU A 228 -5.31 2.59 -18.17
N LEU A 229 -5.05 3.71 -18.84
CA LEU A 229 -5.10 3.80 -20.30
C LEU A 229 -4.09 2.86 -20.95
N GLY A 230 -2.84 2.85 -20.51
CA GLY A 230 -1.82 1.95 -21.04
C GLY A 230 -2.14 0.47 -20.80
N ALA A 231 -2.59 0.12 -19.59
CA ALA A 231 -2.98 -1.24 -19.27
C ALA A 231 -4.18 -1.70 -20.12
N LEU A 232 -5.19 -0.83 -20.31
CA LEU A 232 -6.35 -1.13 -21.16
C LEU A 232 -5.94 -1.39 -22.61
N VAL A 233 -5.03 -0.61 -23.18
CA VAL A 233 -4.51 -0.83 -24.54
C VAL A 233 -3.91 -2.24 -24.65
N VAL A 234 -3.05 -2.63 -23.69
CA VAL A 234 -2.46 -3.97 -23.70
C VAL A 234 -3.54 -5.06 -23.56
N LEU A 235 -4.51 -4.89 -22.66
CA LEU A 235 -5.56 -5.88 -22.46
C LEU A 235 -6.50 -6.00 -23.68
N VAL A 236 -6.79 -4.91 -24.38
CA VAL A 236 -7.54 -4.96 -25.65
C VAL A 236 -6.74 -5.72 -26.72
N ALA A 237 -5.44 -5.47 -26.84
CA ALA A 237 -4.59 -6.23 -27.74
C ALA A 237 -4.50 -7.71 -27.37
N ARG A 238 -4.61 -8.03 -26.10
CA ARG A 238 -4.57 -9.40 -25.55
C ARG A 238 -5.95 -9.98 -25.20
N ILE A 239 -7.03 -9.42 -25.73
CA ILE A 239 -8.42 -9.76 -25.35
C ILE A 239 -8.71 -11.26 -25.45
N LYS A 240 -8.14 -11.96 -26.45
CA LYS A 240 -8.32 -13.40 -26.66
C LYS A 240 -7.77 -14.26 -25.51
N TYR A 241 -6.78 -13.74 -24.77
CA TYR A 241 -6.11 -14.44 -23.67
C TYR A 241 -6.70 -14.12 -22.30
N ILE A 242 -7.67 -13.21 -22.21
CA ILE A 242 -8.28 -12.82 -20.95
C ILE A 242 -9.00 -13.98 -20.25
N PRO A 243 -9.81 -14.81 -20.95
CA PRO A 243 -10.43 -15.99 -20.32
C PRO A 243 -9.40 -16.97 -19.76
N GLU A 244 -8.31 -17.24 -20.52
CA GLU A 244 -7.20 -18.10 -20.07
C GLU A 244 -6.51 -17.51 -18.83
N THR A 245 -6.26 -16.19 -18.83
CA THR A 245 -5.68 -15.46 -17.70
C THR A 245 -6.48 -15.65 -16.42
N PHE A 246 -7.80 -15.43 -16.47
CA PHE A 246 -8.66 -15.68 -15.30
C PHE A 246 -8.67 -17.17 -14.91
N GLY A 247 -8.73 -18.06 -15.88
CA GLY A 247 -8.61 -19.50 -15.65
C GLY A 247 -7.33 -19.86 -14.89
N MET A 248 -6.19 -19.26 -15.26
CA MET A 248 -4.92 -19.47 -14.56
C MET A 248 -4.94 -18.92 -13.14
N ILE A 249 -5.49 -17.72 -12.91
CA ILE A 249 -5.60 -17.12 -11.58
C ILE A 249 -6.38 -18.04 -10.64
N PHE A 250 -7.55 -18.52 -11.06
CA PHE A 250 -8.40 -19.41 -10.22
C PHE A 250 -7.80 -20.81 -10.09
N LYS A 251 -7.31 -21.42 -11.17
CA LYS A 251 -6.73 -22.76 -11.15
C LYS A 251 -5.52 -22.84 -10.22
N TYR A 252 -4.59 -21.91 -10.38
CA TYR A 252 -3.33 -21.90 -9.63
C TYR A 252 -3.45 -21.28 -8.22
N ALA A 253 -4.58 -20.68 -7.88
CA ALA A 253 -4.86 -20.29 -6.50
C ALA A 253 -4.94 -21.50 -5.56
N PHE A 254 -5.43 -22.63 -6.06
CA PHE A 254 -5.67 -23.85 -5.28
C PHE A 254 -4.75 -25.02 -5.69
N ASN A 255 -4.13 -24.96 -6.86
CA ASN A 255 -3.17 -25.95 -7.35
C ASN A 255 -1.94 -25.29 -7.99
N PRO A 256 -1.14 -24.55 -7.24
CA PRO A 256 0.02 -23.83 -7.78
C PRO A 256 1.24 -24.71 -8.05
N SER A 257 1.25 -25.98 -7.62
CA SER A 257 2.38 -26.89 -7.77
C SER A 257 2.83 -27.12 -9.21
N ALA A 258 1.92 -27.01 -10.18
CA ALA A 258 2.24 -27.12 -11.60
C ALA A 258 3.13 -25.96 -12.11
N ILE A 259 3.14 -24.82 -11.42
CA ILE A 259 3.91 -23.62 -11.82
C ILE A 259 5.10 -23.38 -10.89
N ILE A 260 4.90 -23.54 -9.58
CA ILE A 260 5.95 -23.24 -8.58
C ILE A 260 6.91 -24.42 -8.41
N GLY A 261 6.42 -25.65 -8.69
CA GLY A 261 7.12 -26.89 -8.33
C GLY A 261 6.99 -27.24 -6.85
N GLY A 262 7.59 -28.35 -6.43
CA GLY A 262 7.51 -28.83 -5.05
C GLY A 262 6.16 -29.51 -4.73
N GLY A 263 5.97 -29.89 -3.46
CA GLY A 263 4.74 -30.53 -2.99
C GLY A 263 3.58 -29.52 -2.97
N ILE A 264 2.36 -30.02 -3.18
CA ILE A 264 1.12 -29.20 -3.23
C ILE A 264 0.98 -28.31 -2.00
N GLY A 265 1.27 -28.82 -0.81
CA GLY A 265 1.18 -28.04 0.45
C GLY A 265 2.17 -26.88 0.51
N TYR A 266 3.40 -27.06 0.05
CA TYR A 266 4.41 -26.00 0.01
C TYR A 266 4.02 -24.92 -1.00
N ALA A 267 3.62 -25.31 -2.19
CA ALA A 267 3.23 -24.40 -3.26
C ALA A 267 1.99 -23.57 -2.87
N LEU A 268 0.98 -24.21 -2.27
CA LEU A 268 -0.23 -23.53 -1.79
C LEU A 268 0.10 -22.52 -0.67
N LYS A 269 0.91 -22.94 0.32
CA LYS A 269 1.40 -22.04 1.38
C LYS A 269 2.12 -20.82 0.78
N THR A 270 2.96 -21.04 -0.23
CA THR A 270 3.72 -19.96 -0.89
C THR A 270 2.78 -19.00 -1.62
N ALA A 271 1.81 -19.49 -2.39
CA ALA A 271 0.83 -18.65 -3.09
C ALA A 271 0.00 -17.80 -2.10
N ILE A 272 -0.49 -18.40 -1.00
CA ILE A 272 -1.25 -17.71 0.04
C ILE A 272 -0.38 -16.64 0.72
N SER A 273 0.83 -17.02 1.13
CA SER A 273 1.74 -16.11 1.84
C SER A 273 2.18 -14.93 0.97
N GLN A 274 2.53 -15.18 -0.29
CA GLN A 274 2.88 -14.10 -1.23
C GLN A 274 1.67 -13.20 -1.51
N GLY A 275 0.48 -13.78 -1.70
CA GLY A 275 -0.74 -13.01 -1.86
C GLY A 275 -1.03 -12.12 -0.65
N ALA A 276 -0.93 -12.66 0.56
CA ALA A 276 -1.17 -11.90 1.79
C ALA A 276 -0.11 -10.79 2.01
N LYS A 277 1.17 -11.15 1.90
CA LYS A 277 2.31 -10.24 2.10
C LYS A 277 2.29 -9.08 1.09
N ARG A 278 2.12 -9.38 -0.19
CA ARG A 278 2.12 -8.37 -1.25
C ARG A 278 0.79 -7.63 -1.33
N GLY A 279 -0.34 -8.27 -1.01
CA GLY A 279 -1.62 -7.61 -0.87
C GLY A 279 -1.62 -6.56 0.23
N LEU A 280 -1.11 -6.91 1.43
CA LEU A 280 -0.94 -5.95 2.52
C LEU A 280 -0.01 -4.80 2.15
N PHE A 281 1.13 -5.09 1.53
CA PHE A 281 2.09 -4.07 1.10
C PHE A 281 1.49 -3.09 0.10
N SER A 282 0.55 -3.55 -0.75
CA SER A 282 -0.14 -2.71 -1.73
C SER A 282 -1.24 -1.87 -1.08
N ASN A 283 -2.27 -2.50 -0.52
CA ASN A 283 -3.48 -1.79 -0.07
C ASN A 283 -3.43 -1.27 1.37
N GLU A 284 -2.43 -1.66 2.16
CA GLU A 284 -2.15 -1.22 3.53
C GLU A 284 -3.29 -1.48 4.55
N ALA A 285 -4.35 -2.20 4.18
CA ALA A 285 -5.48 -2.45 5.08
C ALA A 285 -5.09 -3.41 6.22
N GLY A 286 -5.22 -2.94 7.45
CA GLY A 286 -4.80 -3.67 8.64
C GLY A 286 -3.39 -3.32 9.13
N MET A 287 -2.64 -2.50 8.39
CA MET A 287 -1.33 -1.97 8.83
C MET A 287 -1.46 -0.80 9.81
N GLY A 288 -2.56 -0.08 9.77
CA GLY A 288 -2.69 1.17 10.54
C GLY A 288 -1.93 2.36 9.91
N SER A 289 -1.51 2.29 8.68
CA SER A 289 -0.76 3.34 7.99
C SER A 289 -1.67 4.45 7.47
N THR A 290 -2.58 4.14 6.57
CA THR A 290 -3.51 5.10 5.94
C THR A 290 -4.47 5.79 6.89
N PRO A 291 -4.84 5.25 8.09
CA PRO A 291 -5.56 5.99 9.12
C PRO A 291 -4.97 7.36 9.48
N HIS A 292 -3.66 7.54 9.31
CA HIS A 292 -3.02 8.84 9.52
C HIS A 292 -3.52 9.91 8.52
N ALA A 293 -3.69 9.55 7.25
CA ALA A 293 -4.27 10.43 6.25
C ALA A 293 -5.78 10.63 6.51
N HIS A 294 -6.51 9.56 6.77
CA HIS A 294 -7.94 9.60 7.02
C HIS A 294 -8.31 10.42 8.27
N ALA A 295 -7.45 10.45 9.29
CA ALA A 295 -7.64 11.31 10.47
C ALA A 295 -7.62 12.81 10.14
N GLN A 296 -6.89 13.21 9.08
CA GLN A 296 -6.80 14.62 8.66
C GLN A 296 -8.06 15.13 7.97
N ALA A 297 -8.97 14.25 7.53
CA ALA A 297 -10.15 14.63 6.78
C ALA A 297 -11.17 15.39 7.63
N ASN A 298 -11.69 16.49 7.09
CA ASN A 298 -12.81 17.21 7.67
C ASN A 298 -14.12 16.61 7.16
N VAL A 299 -14.76 15.79 7.98
CA VAL A 299 -16.03 15.10 7.67
C VAL A 299 -17.04 15.31 8.79
N ALA A 300 -18.32 15.27 8.45
CA ALA A 300 -19.40 15.45 9.40
C ALA A 300 -19.56 14.28 10.38
N HIS A 301 -19.16 13.07 9.96
CA HIS A 301 -19.25 11.88 10.78
C HIS A 301 -18.12 10.89 10.47
N PRO A 302 -17.53 10.18 11.47
CA PRO A 302 -16.46 9.19 11.24
C PRO A 302 -16.80 8.12 10.21
N HIS A 303 -18.05 7.65 10.15
CA HIS A 303 -18.54 6.71 9.14
C HIS A 303 -18.28 7.19 7.71
N ASP A 304 -18.42 8.49 7.45
CA ASP A 304 -18.24 9.04 6.12
C ASP A 304 -16.83 8.81 5.57
N GLN A 305 -15.82 9.00 6.42
CA GLN A 305 -14.43 8.73 6.03
C GLN A 305 -14.12 7.23 6.01
N GLY A 306 -14.76 6.43 6.87
CA GLY A 306 -14.65 4.97 6.84
C GLY A 306 -15.09 4.38 5.50
N VAL A 307 -16.22 4.79 4.95
CA VAL A 307 -16.69 4.29 3.65
C VAL A 307 -15.82 4.78 2.49
N VAL A 308 -15.29 6.00 2.56
CA VAL A 308 -14.34 6.51 1.57
C VAL A 308 -13.02 5.73 1.59
N ALA A 309 -12.54 5.33 2.77
CA ALA A 309 -11.33 4.50 2.89
C ALA A 309 -11.48 3.13 2.20
N MET A 310 -12.67 2.51 2.25
CA MET A 310 -12.93 1.26 1.52
C MET A 310 -12.74 1.41 0.01
N ALA A 311 -13.13 2.56 -0.56
CA ALA A 311 -12.93 2.84 -1.98
C ALA A 311 -11.44 2.90 -2.33
N GLY A 312 -10.58 3.39 -1.44
CA GLY A 312 -9.13 3.38 -1.63
C GLY A 312 -8.58 1.97 -1.85
N VAL A 313 -8.91 1.02 -0.97
CA VAL A 313 -8.51 -0.38 -1.10
C VAL A 313 -9.07 -1.03 -2.37
N PHE A 314 -10.32 -0.71 -2.72
CA PHE A 314 -10.92 -1.20 -3.96
C PHE A 314 -10.15 -0.70 -5.19
N ILE A 315 -9.86 0.58 -5.27
CA ILE A 315 -9.12 1.19 -6.38
C ILE A 315 -7.71 0.60 -6.46
N ASP A 316 -7.02 0.50 -5.32
CA ASP A 316 -5.66 -0.06 -5.26
C ASP A 316 -5.61 -1.48 -5.82
N THR A 317 -6.37 -2.41 -5.22
CA THR A 317 -6.20 -3.84 -5.49
C THR A 317 -7.08 -4.34 -6.63
N PHE A 318 -8.39 -4.03 -6.61
CA PHE A 318 -9.31 -4.56 -7.63
C PHE A 318 -9.22 -3.83 -8.97
N VAL A 319 -8.69 -2.60 -9.00
CA VAL A 319 -8.48 -1.86 -10.24
C VAL A 319 -7.01 -1.89 -10.63
N VAL A 320 -6.15 -1.15 -9.93
CA VAL A 320 -4.77 -0.89 -10.39
C VAL A 320 -3.93 -2.16 -10.39
N LEU A 321 -3.86 -2.87 -9.26
CA LEU A 321 -3.08 -4.11 -9.14
C LEU A 321 -3.61 -5.20 -10.06
N THR A 322 -4.92 -5.35 -10.14
CA THR A 322 -5.56 -6.36 -11.03
C THR A 322 -5.22 -6.10 -12.48
N LEU A 323 -5.29 -4.86 -12.95
CA LEU A 323 -4.93 -4.54 -14.33
C LEU A 323 -3.45 -4.87 -14.62
N ASN A 324 -2.54 -4.55 -13.71
CA ASN A 324 -1.14 -4.94 -13.85
C ASN A 324 -0.95 -6.45 -13.92
N ALA A 325 -1.62 -7.18 -13.02
CA ALA A 325 -1.57 -8.64 -12.99
C ALA A 325 -2.13 -9.26 -14.28
N LEU A 326 -3.26 -8.76 -14.79
CA LEU A 326 -3.85 -9.21 -16.05
C LEU A 326 -2.92 -8.94 -17.24
N VAL A 327 -2.25 -7.79 -17.27
CA VAL A 327 -1.23 -7.48 -18.30
C VAL A 327 -0.10 -8.50 -18.23
N ILE A 328 0.49 -8.71 -17.06
CA ILE A 328 1.61 -9.66 -16.88
C ILE A 328 1.20 -11.09 -17.29
N ILE A 329 0.08 -11.58 -16.78
CA ILE A 329 -0.33 -12.97 -17.01
C ILE A 329 -0.75 -13.18 -18.45
N SER A 330 -1.55 -12.28 -19.04
CA SER A 330 -2.03 -12.41 -20.42
C SER A 330 -0.94 -12.32 -21.47
N THR A 331 0.19 -11.67 -21.16
CA THR A 331 1.31 -11.52 -22.09
C THR A 331 2.39 -12.56 -21.92
N LEU A 332 2.74 -12.87 -20.66
CA LEU A 332 3.91 -13.71 -20.36
C LEU A 332 3.57 -15.16 -20.02
N TYR A 333 2.41 -15.45 -19.42
CA TYR A 333 2.08 -16.77 -18.90
C TYR A 333 1.08 -17.56 -19.75
N THR A 334 0.28 -16.89 -20.57
CA THR A 334 -0.68 -17.55 -21.46
C THR A 334 0.00 -18.20 -22.66
N SER A 335 -0.78 -18.96 -23.43
CA SER A 335 -0.30 -19.68 -24.63
C SER A 335 0.52 -18.80 -25.56
N GLY A 336 1.76 -19.22 -25.85
CA GLY A 336 2.72 -18.46 -26.64
C GLY A 336 3.52 -17.39 -25.90
N GLY A 337 3.31 -17.21 -24.59
CA GLY A 337 4.12 -16.35 -23.76
C GLY A 337 5.42 -17.04 -23.29
N PRO A 338 6.48 -16.26 -22.97
CA PRO A 338 7.79 -16.81 -22.60
C PRO A 338 7.81 -17.59 -21.28
N LEU A 339 6.80 -17.40 -20.43
CA LEU A 339 6.63 -18.11 -19.16
C LEU A 339 5.48 -19.14 -19.20
N HIS A 340 4.98 -19.47 -20.39
CA HIS A 340 3.95 -20.49 -20.54
C HIS A 340 4.48 -21.85 -20.08
N GLU A 341 3.70 -22.54 -19.23
CA GLU A 341 4.06 -23.84 -18.63
C GLU A 341 5.37 -23.89 -17.81
N CYS A 342 6.12 -22.81 -17.76
CA CYS A 342 7.31 -22.73 -16.94
C CYS A 342 6.96 -22.08 -15.59
N GLY A 343 7.22 -22.78 -14.50
CA GLY A 343 7.29 -22.15 -13.19
C GLY A 343 8.31 -21.03 -13.20
N ALA A 344 8.05 -19.97 -12.45
CA ALA A 344 8.93 -18.81 -12.36
C ALA A 344 10.38 -19.16 -12.03
N ALA A 345 10.61 -20.24 -11.28
CA ALA A 345 11.95 -20.71 -10.89
C ALA A 345 12.75 -21.31 -12.05
N ALA A 346 12.12 -21.75 -13.13
CA ALA A 346 12.79 -22.50 -14.18
C ALA A 346 13.09 -21.67 -15.45
N ALA A 347 12.43 -20.54 -15.63
CA ALA A 347 12.28 -20.04 -16.98
C ALA A 347 13.25 -18.98 -17.42
N ASN A 348 13.68 -18.07 -16.58
CA ASN A 348 14.54 -16.99 -17.08
C ASN A 348 15.18 -16.20 -15.94
N THR A 349 16.48 -16.36 -15.78
CA THR A 349 17.31 -15.57 -14.85
C THR A 349 17.32 -14.07 -15.15
N ALA A 350 16.92 -13.64 -16.34
CA ALA A 350 16.84 -12.23 -16.73
C ALA A 350 15.57 -11.52 -16.20
N LEU A 351 14.47 -12.25 -15.94
CA LEU A 351 13.24 -11.68 -15.41
C LEU A 351 13.21 -11.70 -13.88
N ASN A 352 12.94 -10.56 -13.32
CA ASN A 352 12.84 -10.36 -11.87
C ASN A 352 11.61 -9.49 -11.53
N LYS A 353 11.32 -9.33 -10.25
CA LYS A 353 10.17 -8.54 -9.78
C LYS A 353 10.14 -7.10 -10.32
N THR A 354 11.30 -6.51 -10.62
CA THR A 354 11.41 -5.10 -11.02
C THR A 354 11.14 -4.89 -12.51
N ASN A 355 11.59 -5.83 -13.37
CA ASN A 355 11.45 -5.69 -14.82
C ASN A 355 10.31 -6.51 -15.44
N LEU A 356 9.63 -7.37 -14.68
CA LEU A 356 8.57 -8.23 -15.20
C LEU A 356 7.43 -7.46 -15.88
N ALA A 357 6.97 -6.37 -15.23
CA ALA A 357 5.95 -5.51 -15.82
C ALA A 357 6.48 -4.81 -17.10
N GLN A 358 7.73 -4.35 -17.11
CA GLN A 358 8.36 -3.76 -18.28
C GLN A 358 8.36 -4.75 -19.46
N ALA A 359 8.77 -5.99 -19.22
CA ALA A 359 8.73 -7.05 -20.23
C ALA A 359 7.30 -7.32 -20.72
N ALA A 360 6.32 -7.36 -19.80
CA ALA A 360 4.92 -7.59 -20.14
C ALA A 360 4.34 -6.49 -21.04
N PHE A 361 4.50 -5.23 -20.69
CA PHE A 361 4.09 -4.10 -21.52
C PHE A 361 4.86 -4.05 -22.84
N GLY A 362 6.13 -4.42 -22.81
CA GLY A 362 7.01 -4.49 -23.99
C GLY A 362 6.52 -5.45 -25.08
N THR A 363 5.78 -6.50 -24.72
CA THR A 363 5.22 -7.45 -25.72
C THR A 363 4.22 -6.80 -26.67
N VAL A 364 3.54 -5.73 -26.25
CA VAL A 364 2.54 -5.02 -27.06
C VAL A 364 3.06 -3.67 -27.55
N PHE A 365 3.74 -2.94 -26.69
CA PHE A 365 4.25 -1.59 -27.02
C PHE A 365 5.61 -1.59 -27.72
N GLY A 366 6.28 -2.76 -27.81
CA GLY A 366 7.70 -2.85 -28.13
C GLY A 366 8.57 -2.61 -26.89
N GLU A 367 9.72 -3.25 -26.86
CA GLU A 367 10.60 -3.29 -25.68
C GLU A 367 10.96 -1.90 -25.16
N THR A 368 11.44 -1.02 -26.05
CA THR A 368 11.86 0.33 -25.66
C THR A 368 10.72 1.15 -25.05
N PHE A 369 9.58 1.24 -25.76
CA PHE A 369 8.46 2.05 -25.28
C PHE A 369 7.78 1.42 -24.06
N GLY A 370 7.67 0.09 -24.00
CA GLY A 370 7.13 -0.61 -22.83
C GLY A 370 7.96 -0.37 -21.57
N ASN A 371 9.28 -0.44 -21.68
CA ASN A 371 10.21 -0.13 -20.59
C ASN A 371 10.06 1.31 -20.11
N MET A 372 9.99 2.28 -21.03
CA MET A 372 9.81 3.70 -20.72
C MET A 372 8.45 3.96 -20.06
N PHE A 373 7.37 3.39 -20.59
CA PHE A 373 6.02 3.54 -20.07
C PHE A 373 5.93 3.09 -18.63
N VAL A 374 6.40 1.87 -18.32
CA VAL A 374 6.36 1.33 -16.97
C VAL A 374 7.26 2.11 -16.03
N ALA A 375 8.46 2.55 -16.48
CA ALA A 375 9.34 3.37 -15.65
C ALA A 375 8.67 4.70 -15.25
N VAL A 376 8.00 5.37 -16.17
CA VAL A 376 7.26 6.62 -15.90
C VAL A 376 6.09 6.37 -14.96
N CYS A 377 5.29 5.32 -15.19
CA CYS A 377 4.18 4.95 -14.30
C CYS A 377 4.70 4.64 -12.89
N LEU A 378 5.76 3.84 -12.79
CA LEU A 378 6.35 3.47 -11.50
C LEU A 378 6.96 4.69 -10.79
N PHE A 379 7.55 5.63 -11.54
CA PHE A 379 8.00 6.88 -10.94
C PHE A 379 6.86 7.60 -10.23
N PHE A 380 5.74 7.82 -10.89
CA PHE A 380 4.59 8.50 -10.28
C PHE A 380 4.03 7.72 -9.08
N PHE A 381 3.88 6.40 -9.21
CA PHE A 381 3.36 5.54 -8.15
C PHE A 381 4.29 5.53 -6.93
N ALA A 382 5.56 5.19 -7.13
CA ALA A 382 6.52 5.10 -6.05
C ALA A 382 6.82 6.47 -5.42
N PHE A 383 6.89 7.53 -6.22
CA PHE A 383 7.08 8.88 -5.72
C PHE A 383 5.90 9.36 -4.85
N SER A 384 4.66 9.11 -5.30
CA SER A 384 3.47 9.45 -4.48
C SER A 384 3.47 8.68 -3.15
N THR A 385 3.91 7.42 -3.18
CA THR A 385 4.01 6.58 -1.97
C THR A 385 5.05 7.14 -0.99
N VAL A 386 6.21 7.57 -1.48
CA VAL A 386 7.21 8.24 -0.63
C VAL A 386 6.61 9.46 0.06
N LEU A 387 5.77 10.26 -0.63
CA LEU A 387 5.10 11.41 -0.03
C LEU A 387 4.14 11.00 1.08
N GLY A 388 3.26 10.01 0.82
CA GLY A 388 2.30 9.52 1.80
C GLY A 388 2.98 8.90 3.03
N TRP A 389 3.95 8.04 2.81
CA TRP A 389 4.68 7.37 3.89
C TRP A 389 5.54 8.33 4.72
N ASN A 390 6.11 9.36 4.11
CA ASN A 390 6.78 10.42 4.85
C ASN A 390 5.83 11.13 5.81
N LEU A 391 4.59 11.41 5.39
CA LEU A 391 3.58 11.99 6.28
C LEU A 391 3.31 11.09 7.49
N PHE A 392 3.15 9.78 7.27
CA PHE A 392 2.85 8.83 8.34
C PHE A 392 4.02 8.73 9.34
N GLY A 393 5.25 8.62 8.85
CA GLY A 393 6.44 8.62 9.70
C GLY A 393 6.60 9.94 10.47
N ARG A 394 6.36 11.08 9.83
CA ARG A 394 6.42 12.41 10.47
C ARG A 394 5.39 12.59 11.58
N ILE A 395 4.16 12.09 11.40
CA ILE A 395 3.12 12.14 12.44
C ILE A 395 3.57 11.34 13.67
N ASN A 396 4.14 10.16 13.46
CA ASN A 396 4.62 9.29 14.54
C ASN A 396 5.91 9.81 15.19
N ALA A 397 6.83 10.40 14.43
CA ALA A 397 8.00 11.09 14.99
C ALA A 397 7.57 12.27 15.90
N ASN A 398 6.56 13.03 15.49
CA ASN A 398 6.00 14.10 16.34
C ASN A 398 5.30 13.54 17.59
N TYR A 399 4.62 12.39 17.50
CA TYR A 399 4.03 11.74 18.68
C TYR A 399 5.08 11.35 19.71
N LEU A 400 6.23 10.82 19.28
CA LEU A 400 7.32 10.37 20.15
C LEU A 400 8.17 11.55 20.69
N PHE A 401 8.56 12.46 19.82
CA PHE A 401 9.62 13.45 20.07
C PHE A 401 9.18 14.90 19.93
N GLY A 402 8.01 15.16 19.32
CA GLY A 402 7.57 16.51 18.97
C GLY A 402 7.09 17.40 20.13
N ARG A 403 6.92 16.84 21.35
CA ARG A 403 6.36 17.57 22.49
C ARG A 403 7.14 18.82 22.89
N LYS A 404 8.49 18.78 22.84
CA LYS A 404 9.36 19.91 23.24
C LYS A 404 9.60 20.88 22.10
N ASN A 405 9.86 20.39 20.89
CA ASN A 405 10.15 21.21 19.73
C ASN A 405 9.73 20.49 18.44
N LYS A 406 8.49 20.72 18.00
CA LYS A 406 7.89 20.14 16.80
C LYS A 406 8.67 20.53 15.53
N LYS A 407 9.17 21.76 15.45
CA LYS A 407 9.94 22.25 14.29
C LYS A 407 11.25 21.49 14.13
N LEU A 408 12.00 21.34 15.22
CA LEU A 408 13.26 20.57 15.22
C LEU A 408 13.02 19.10 14.89
N CYS A 409 12.01 18.46 15.51
CA CYS A 409 11.65 17.07 15.24
C CYS A 409 11.34 16.87 13.75
N ASN A 410 10.54 17.75 13.16
CA ASN A 410 10.19 17.69 11.73
C ASN A 410 11.42 17.86 10.84
N THR A 411 12.33 18.79 11.17
CA THR A 411 13.55 19.01 10.38
C THR A 411 14.47 17.80 10.43
N VAL A 412 14.76 17.29 11.63
CA VAL A 412 15.62 16.09 11.81
C VAL A 412 15.03 14.89 11.10
N TYR A 413 13.73 14.60 11.29
CA TYR A 413 13.05 13.51 10.61
C TYR A 413 13.14 13.66 9.08
N THR A 414 12.89 14.86 8.55
CA THR A 414 12.95 15.11 7.10
C THR A 414 14.34 14.84 6.54
N ILE A 415 15.40 15.31 7.22
CA ILE A 415 16.79 15.07 6.80
C ILE A 415 17.07 13.56 6.76
N ILE A 416 16.72 12.83 7.82
CA ILE A 416 16.91 11.38 7.89
C ILE A 416 16.15 10.69 6.75
N ALA A 417 14.88 11.03 6.53
CA ALA A 417 14.07 10.45 5.47
C ALA A 417 14.68 10.69 4.07
N LEU A 418 15.18 11.92 3.79
CA LEU A 418 15.84 12.22 2.52
C LEU A 418 17.13 11.42 2.32
N VAL A 419 17.91 11.20 3.38
CA VAL A 419 19.10 10.35 3.34
C VAL A 419 18.71 8.90 2.98
N PHE A 420 17.66 8.36 3.61
CA PHE A 420 17.19 7.00 3.31
C PHE A 420 16.63 6.87 1.88
N ILE A 421 15.92 7.88 1.38
CA ILE A 421 15.47 7.92 -0.02
C ILE A 421 16.68 7.85 -0.98
N PHE A 422 17.75 8.60 -0.70
CA PHE A 422 18.97 8.54 -1.51
C PHE A 422 19.67 7.19 -1.40
N LEU A 423 19.88 6.70 -0.19
CA LEU A 423 20.53 5.40 0.05
C LEU A 423 19.77 4.25 -0.63
N GLY A 424 18.44 4.32 -0.71
CA GLY A 424 17.63 3.34 -1.40
C GLY A 424 18.02 3.17 -2.88
N THR A 425 18.45 4.23 -3.56
CA THR A 425 18.90 4.14 -4.95
C THR A 425 20.29 3.53 -5.11
N LEU A 426 21.06 3.39 -4.02
CA LEU A 426 22.41 2.84 -4.00
C LEU A 426 22.47 1.41 -3.45
N THR A 427 21.45 0.95 -2.72
CA THR A 427 21.45 -0.33 -2.02
C THR A 427 20.87 -1.46 -2.88
N GLY A 428 21.26 -2.71 -2.55
CA GLY A 428 20.62 -3.90 -3.09
C GLY A 428 19.14 -3.97 -2.70
N ASN A 429 18.33 -4.48 -3.61
CA ASN A 429 16.88 -4.47 -3.49
C ASN A 429 16.36 -5.40 -2.39
N ASP A 430 17.02 -6.58 -2.20
CA ASP A 430 16.42 -7.66 -1.41
C ASP A 430 16.41 -7.40 0.09
N LEU A 431 17.50 -6.90 0.67
CA LEU A 431 17.54 -6.56 2.09
C LEU A 431 16.56 -5.43 2.44
N ALA A 432 16.44 -4.41 1.58
CA ALA A 432 15.49 -3.31 1.80
C ALA A 432 14.04 -3.81 1.81
N TRP A 433 13.68 -4.72 0.91
CA TRP A 433 12.36 -5.34 0.88
C TRP A 433 12.10 -6.20 2.12
N GLU A 434 13.05 -7.04 2.52
CA GLU A 434 12.86 -7.91 3.68
C GLU A 434 12.77 -7.11 5.00
N LEU A 435 13.56 -6.05 5.16
CA LEU A 435 13.44 -5.16 6.32
C LEU A 435 12.09 -4.43 6.35
N THR A 436 11.64 -3.94 5.21
CA THR A 436 10.33 -3.30 5.09
C THR A 436 9.21 -4.26 5.45
N ASP A 437 9.25 -5.48 4.92
CA ASP A 437 8.28 -6.53 5.23
C ASP A 437 8.28 -6.88 6.72
N MET A 438 9.45 -7.00 7.35
CA MET A 438 9.56 -7.28 8.79
C MET A 438 8.87 -6.19 9.64
N PHE A 439 9.17 -4.93 9.39
CA PHE A 439 8.55 -3.85 10.13
C PHE A 439 7.07 -3.69 9.82
N ASN A 440 6.65 -3.92 8.56
CA ASN A 440 5.23 -3.97 8.20
C ASN A 440 4.47 -5.06 8.97
N ASN A 441 5.05 -6.25 9.09
CA ASN A 441 4.46 -7.32 9.89
C ASN A 441 4.33 -6.92 11.38
N LEU A 442 5.33 -6.21 11.91
CA LEU A 442 5.35 -5.80 13.31
C LEU A 442 4.29 -4.74 13.64
N ILE A 443 4.01 -3.78 12.73
CA ILE A 443 2.97 -2.77 12.97
C ILE A 443 1.54 -3.33 12.98
N VAL A 444 1.31 -4.45 12.27
CA VAL A 444 0.00 -5.12 12.24
C VAL A 444 -0.42 -5.60 13.63
N LEU A 445 0.54 -6.06 14.45
CA LEU A 445 0.24 -6.63 15.78
C LEU A 445 -0.49 -5.66 16.71
N PRO A 446 0.07 -4.49 17.08
CA PRO A 446 -0.59 -3.55 17.98
C PRO A 446 -1.86 -2.96 17.36
N ASN A 447 -1.89 -2.82 16.03
CA ASN A 447 -3.05 -2.35 15.30
C ASN A 447 -4.22 -3.33 15.42
N ALA A 448 -4.00 -4.61 15.12
CA ALA A 448 -5.02 -5.66 15.22
C ALA A 448 -5.59 -5.77 16.64
N LEU A 449 -4.74 -5.72 17.67
CA LEU A 449 -5.18 -5.76 19.07
C LEU A 449 -6.14 -4.58 19.39
N ALA A 450 -5.79 -3.38 18.96
CA ALA A 450 -6.63 -2.20 19.18
C ALA A 450 -7.95 -2.29 18.39
N LEU A 451 -7.92 -2.81 17.17
CA LEU A 451 -9.11 -3.03 16.35
C LEU A 451 -10.09 -3.98 17.04
N PHE A 452 -9.61 -5.14 17.52
CA PHE A 452 -10.49 -6.07 18.27
C PHE A 452 -11.09 -5.41 19.52
N ALA A 453 -10.27 -4.71 20.30
CA ALA A 453 -10.72 -4.06 21.53
C ALA A 453 -11.78 -2.96 21.28
N LEU A 454 -11.68 -2.23 20.17
CA LEU A 454 -12.56 -1.11 19.84
C LEU A 454 -13.72 -1.46 18.89
N THR A 455 -13.98 -2.75 18.66
CA THR A 455 -15.08 -3.20 17.79
C THR A 455 -16.42 -2.55 18.11
N GLY A 456 -16.76 -2.41 19.39
CA GLY A 456 -18.01 -1.78 19.84
C GLY A 456 -18.12 -0.32 19.38
N MET A 457 -17.03 0.43 19.43
CA MET A 457 -16.98 1.83 18.98
C MET A 457 -17.23 1.92 17.47
N VAL A 458 -16.62 1.05 16.68
CA VAL A 458 -16.82 1.01 15.22
C VAL A 458 -18.28 0.72 14.87
N ILE A 459 -18.89 -0.27 15.53
CA ILE A 459 -20.30 -0.63 15.31
C ILE A 459 -21.24 0.53 15.68
N THR A 460 -20.96 1.23 16.76
CA THR A 460 -21.74 2.42 17.16
C THR A 460 -21.67 3.50 16.08
N MET A 461 -20.45 3.82 15.60
CA MET A 461 -20.28 4.81 14.53
C MET A 461 -20.97 4.41 13.22
N LEU A 462 -20.95 3.11 12.89
CA LEU A 462 -21.67 2.60 11.72
C LEU A 462 -23.17 2.83 11.84
N LYS A 463 -23.78 2.47 12.99
CA LYS A 463 -25.22 2.65 13.24
C LYS A 463 -25.62 4.12 13.22
N GLU A 464 -24.85 4.98 13.89
CA GLU A 464 -25.10 6.44 13.91
C GLU A 464 -25.00 7.05 12.52
N GLY A 465 -23.98 6.70 11.73
CA GLY A 465 -23.81 7.17 10.36
C GLY A 465 -24.97 6.75 9.44
N GLN A 466 -25.44 5.50 9.59
CA GLN A 466 -26.60 5.01 8.83
C GLN A 466 -27.93 5.67 9.28
N ALA A 467 -28.12 5.89 10.57
CA ALA A 467 -29.33 6.55 11.10
C ALA A 467 -29.45 8.01 10.66
N LYS A 468 -28.34 8.75 10.53
CA LYS A 468 -28.35 10.12 9.99
C LYS A 468 -28.83 10.20 8.55
N LYS A 469 -28.57 9.17 7.72
CA LYS A 469 -29.03 9.12 6.33
C LYS A 469 -30.53 8.93 6.18
N LEU A 470 -31.16 8.22 7.10
CA LEU A 470 -32.61 8.00 7.08
C LEU A 470 -33.40 9.27 7.44
N LYS A 471 -32.71 10.31 7.94
CA LYS A 471 -33.31 11.60 8.35
C LYS A 471 -33.08 12.73 7.34
N VAL A 472 -32.31 12.48 6.28
CA VAL A 472 -32.06 13.38 5.14
C VAL A 472 -32.75 12.82 3.89
#